data_49114ca8336c50531abdd98e081e79e0
#
_entry.id   49114ca8336c50531abdd98e081e79e0
#
_cell.length_a   1.000
_cell.length_b   1.000
_cell.length_c   1.000
_cell.angle_alpha   90.00
_cell.angle_beta   90.00
_cell.angle_gamma   90.00
#
_symmetry.space_group_name_H-M   'P 1'
#
loop_
_entity.id
_entity.type
_entity.pdbx_description
1 polymer ?
#
loop_
_entity_poly.entity_id
_entity_poly.type
_entity_poly.pdbx_seq_one_letter_code
_entity_poly.pdbx_strand_id
1 'polypeptide(L)'
;MPLPDPIRRRSLAAAAALLASGAAVRGSLAQIRPEEGRVAIAVGARSTVSYLPLTIAAQLGYFRAEGLDVTLIDLPDEAGALQALGAGAADVASCTYEHTIRLQARGPALQSFVLQGRTPQIAVGISTRTMSGYRGVADLRGRRIGVSASESATQSVLGILLRRGGLTPADVSLVSVGMGVGALNALRSGQIDAISNVEPVMTMLEHRGDVRILADTRSLAGAQDILGGPMPAGCLCASTEYVQKHPATCQALAHAIVRALKWLRTAGPGDIVRTVPEEYLLGDRGLYLLSLAKVIEAFSLDGLMPQDGARTALRVLQDGDVSVRADRVNLGQTYTNTFARVAKDRFKA
;
A
#
# COMPACT_ATOMS: atom_id res chain seq x y z
N MET A 1 2.99 -38.81 80.93
CA MET A 1 3.08 -37.81 79.87
C MET A 1 4.14 -38.28 78.88
N PRO A 2 3.76 -38.82 77.70
CA PRO A 2 4.74 -39.29 76.71
C PRO A 2 5.12 -38.15 75.77
N LEU A 3 6.41 -38.07 75.47
CA LEU A 3 7.02 -37.11 74.52
C LEU A 3 6.55 -37.36 73.09
N PRO A 4 6.37 -36.35 72.25
CA PRO A 4 5.91 -36.54 70.88
C PRO A 4 7.06 -36.94 69.96
N ASP A 5 6.74 -37.90 69.12
CA ASP A 5 7.57 -38.60 68.12
C ASP A 5 8.18 -37.64 67.06
N PRO A 6 9.48 -37.66 66.88
CA PRO A 6 10.18 -36.78 65.93
C PRO A 6 9.95 -37.12 64.45
N ILE A 7 9.24 -38.19 64.10
CA ILE A 7 9.03 -38.63 62.72
C ILE A 7 7.90 -37.87 62.00
N ARG A 8 6.97 -37.25 62.74
CA ARG A 8 5.87 -36.48 62.15
C ARG A 8 6.25 -35.06 61.65
N ARG A 9 7.39 -34.52 62.04
CA ARG A 9 7.86 -33.19 61.60
C ARG A 9 8.62 -33.18 60.29
N ARG A 10 9.10 -34.34 59.79
CA ARG A 10 9.83 -34.42 58.50
C ARG A 10 8.89 -34.62 57.28
N SER A 11 7.66 -35.04 57.47
CA SER A 11 6.70 -35.29 56.38
C SER A 11 5.93 -34.04 55.94
N LEU A 12 5.91 -32.95 56.76
CA LEU A 12 5.23 -31.72 56.40
C LEU A 12 6.15 -30.68 55.69
N ALA A 13 7.48 -30.84 55.79
CA ALA A 13 8.44 -30.00 55.13
C ALA A 13 8.70 -30.38 53.65
N ALA A 14 8.42 -31.63 53.27
CA ALA A 14 8.61 -32.14 51.92
C ALA A 14 7.42 -31.83 50.99
N ALA A 15 6.20 -31.60 51.54
CA ALA A 15 5.02 -31.27 50.75
C ALA A 15 4.91 -29.77 50.36
N ALA A 16 5.62 -28.90 51.07
CA ALA A 16 5.63 -27.45 50.78
C ALA A 16 6.65 -27.03 49.69
N ALA A 17 7.64 -27.91 49.40
CA ALA A 17 8.66 -27.60 48.38
C ALA A 17 8.26 -27.99 46.92
N LEU A 18 7.15 -28.76 46.76
CA LEU A 18 6.65 -29.20 45.44
C LEU A 18 5.57 -28.27 44.84
N LEU A 19 5.08 -27.28 45.60
CA LEU A 19 4.09 -26.31 45.14
C LEU A 19 4.68 -24.96 44.70
N ALA A 20 6.00 -24.75 44.85
CA ALA A 20 6.67 -23.48 44.48
C ALA A 20 7.41 -23.53 43.11
N SER A 21 7.37 -24.64 42.37
CA SER A 21 7.98 -24.76 41.04
C SER A 21 6.95 -24.70 39.90
N GLY A 22 5.73 -24.26 40.19
CA GLY A 22 4.78 -23.75 39.22
C GLY A 22 5.11 -22.31 38.76
N ALA A 23 6.39 -21.93 38.71
CA ALA A 23 6.83 -20.67 38.11
C ALA A 23 6.56 -20.73 36.62
N ALA A 24 5.56 -19.95 36.22
CA ALA A 24 5.17 -19.59 34.90
C ALA A 24 6.35 -19.66 33.90
N VAL A 25 6.39 -20.68 33.07
CA VAL A 25 6.97 -20.59 31.74
C VAL A 25 6.07 -19.63 30.98
N ARG A 26 6.16 -18.36 31.29
CA ARG A 26 5.83 -17.31 30.34
C ARG A 26 6.82 -17.54 29.21
N GLY A 27 6.38 -18.26 28.19
CA GLY A 27 7.08 -18.32 26.93
C GLY A 27 7.35 -16.90 26.50
N SER A 28 8.56 -16.42 26.80
CA SER A 28 9.11 -15.25 26.13
C SER A 28 9.07 -15.65 24.67
N LEU A 29 8.09 -15.15 23.93
CA LEU A 29 8.15 -15.13 22.49
C LEU A 29 9.46 -14.40 22.20
N ALA A 30 10.52 -15.19 21.94
CA ALA A 30 11.83 -14.64 21.60
C ALA A 30 11.57 -13.68 20.46
N GLN A 31 11.76 -12.40 20.72
CA GLN A 31 11.59 -11.35 19.72
C GLN A 31 12.66 -11.66 18.68
N ILE A 32 12.24 -12.16 17.53
CA ILE A 32 13.15 -12.46 16.42
C ILE A 32 13.81 -11.13 16.09
N ARG A 33 15.13 -11.02 16.30
CA ARG A 33 15.89 -9.81 15.97
C ARG A 33 16.00 -9.74 14.46
N PRO A 34 15.70 -8.59 13.84
CA PRO A 34 15.99 -8.35 12.44
C PRO A 34 17.46 -8.61 12.12
N GLU A 35 17.75 -9.18 10.96
CA GLU A 35 19.13 -9.35 10.46
C GLU A 35 19.78 -7.99 10.23
N GLU A 36 18.98 -7.01 9.79
CA GLU A 36 19.41 -5.62 9.60
C GLU A 36 18.69 -4.72 10.60
N GLY A 37 19.45 -3.99 11.39
CA GLY A 37 18.91 -2.99 12.32
C GLY A 37 18.50 -1.69 11.62
N ARG A 38 19.08 -1.39 10.45
CA ARG A 38 18.79 -0.19 9.64
C ARG A 38 18.26 -0.61 8.29
N VAL A 39 17.17 0.03 7.84
CA VAL A 39 16.52 -0.26 6.56
C VAL A 39 16.13 1.04 5.87
N ALA A 40 16.53 1.18 4.61
CA ALA A 40 16.11 2.28 3.75
C ALA A 40 14.89 1.85 2.92
N ILE A 41 13.78 2.58 3.03
CA ILE A 41 12.56 2.34 2.24
C ILE A 41 12.35 3.51 1.27
N ALA A 42 12.45 3.25 -0.02
CA ALA A 42 12.09 4.21 -1.04
C ALA A 42 10.57 4.23 -1.26
N VAL A 43 9.98 5.41 -1.38
CA VAL A 43 8.55 5.59 -1.63
C VAL A 43 8.33 6.73 -2.61
N GLY A 44 7.44 6.54 -3.57
CA GLY A 44 7.08 7.58 -4.54
C GLY A 44 5.90 8.40 -4.06
N ALA A 45 6.10 9.73 -3.88
CA ALA A 45 5.06 10.67 -3.41
C ALA A 45 4.37 10.19 -2.12
N ARG A 46 5.15 10.04 -1.06
CA ARG A 46 4.71 9.55 0.26
C ARG A 46 3.51 10.29 0.85
N SER A 47 3.31 11.55 0.46
CA SER A 47 2.19 12.38 0.92
C SER A 47 0.82 11.92 0.39
N THR A 48 0.76 11.00 -0.57
CA THR A 48 -0.52 10.44 -1.06
C THR A 48 -1.17 9.58 0.00
N VAL A 49 -2.50 9.57 0.00
CA VAL A 49 -3.27 8.78 0.98
C VAL A 49 -3.00 7.29 0.84
N SER A 50 -2.64 6.81 -0.35
CA SER A 50 -2.33 5.39 -0.62
C SER A 50 -1.19 4.83 0.24
N TYR A 51 -0.22 5.68 0.65
CA TYR A 51 0.92 5.28 1.49
C TYR A 51 0.76 5.68 2.96
N LEU A 52 -0.46 6.02 3.37
CA LEU A 52 -0.76 6.38 4.76
C LEU A 52 -0.36 5.28 5.77
N PRO A 53 -0.52 3.96 5.51
CA PRO A 53 -0.04 2.93 6.44
C PRO A 53 1.46 3.01 6.73
N LEU A 54 2.29 3.29 5.71
CA LEU A 54 3.74 3.49 5.87
C LEU A 54 4.04 4.71 6.74
N THR A 55 3.36 5.83 6.45
CA THR A 55 3.50 7.07 7.22
C THR A 55 3.11 6.87 8.69
N ILE A 56 1.99 6.21 8.97
CA ILE A 56 1.55 5.91 10.33
C ILE A 56 2.55 5.01 11.05
N ALA A 57 3.06 3.96 10.39
CA ALA A 57 4.06 3.07 10.98
C ALA A 57 5.32 3.83 11.41
N ALA A 58 5.75 4.80 10.61
CA ALA A 58 6.89 5.67 10.92
C ALA A 58 6.57 6.64 12.06
N GLN A 59 5.46 7.39 11.97
CA GLN A 59 5.08 8.42 12.93
C GLN A 59 4.80 7.87 14.33
N LEU A 60 4.13 6.71 14.41
CA LEU A 60 3.82 6.05 15.67
C LEU A 60 4.96 5.14 16.20
N GLY A 61 6.11 5.13 15.52
CA GLY A 61 7.29 4.39 15.96
C GLY A 61 7.14 2.87 15.88
N TYR A 62 6.25 2.35 15.01
CA TYR A 62 6.01 0.92 14.92
C TYR A 62 7.22 0.16 14.37
N PHE A 63 8.01 0.76 13.48
CA PHE A 63 9.29 0.18 13.04
C PHE A 63 10.28 0.03 14.19
N ARG A 64 10.43 1.09 15.00
CA ARG A 64 11.31 1.04 16.19
C ARG A 64 10.86 0.02 17.21
N ALA A 65 9.55 -0.16 17.39
CA ALA A 65 8.99 -1.17 18.28
C ALA A 65 9.31 -2.61 17.83
N GLU A 66 9.58 -2.82 16.55
CA GLU A 66 10.03 -4.10 15.97
C GLU A 66 11.58 -4.17 15.86
N GLY A 67 12.32 -3.20 16.40
CA GLY A 67 13.78 -3.19 16.41
C GLY A 67 14.43 -2.65 15.13
N LEU A 68 13.68 -1.92 14.31
CA LEU A 68 14.17 -1.33 13.05
C LEU A 68 14.35 0.18 13.16
N ASP A 69 15.49 0.67 12.70
CA ASP A 69 15.74 2.08 12.39
C ASP A 69 15.49 2.30 10.89
N VAL A 70 14.30 2.80 10.55
CA VAL A 70 13.85 2.95 9.15
C VAL A 70 14.07 4.37 8.68
N THR A 71 14.80 4.52 7.56
CA THR A 71 14.90 5.76 6.80
C THR A 71 13.94 5.71 5.62
N LEU A 72 13.02 6.68 5.54
CA LEU A 72 12.13 6.83 4.38
C LEU A 72 12.75 7.79 3.37
N ILE A 73 12.99 7.30 2.14
CA ILE A 73 13.49 8.09 1.01
C ILE A 73 12.28 8.47 0.16
N ASP A 74 11.84 9.73 0.27
CA ASP A 74 10.71 10.26 -0.49
C ASP A 74 11.16 10.69 -1.88
N LEU A 75 10.51 10.17 -2.90
CA LEU A 75 10.84 10.39 -4.31
C LEU A 75 9.60 10.92 -5.05
N PRO A 76 9.78 11.63 -6.17
CA PRO A 76 8.65 12.25 -6.88
C PRO A 76 7.57 11.26 -7.32
N ASP A 77 7.96 10.03 -7.66
CA ASP A 77 7.07 8.98 -8.16
C ASP A 77 7.59 7.56 -7.86
N GLU A 78 6.80 6.55 -8.19
CA GLU A 78 7.16 5.15 -7.97
C GLU A 78 8.31 4.68 -8.87
N ALA A 79 8.48 5.27 -10.05
CA ALA A 79 9.59 4.94 -10.93
C ALA A 79 10.93 5.31 -10.28
N GLY A 80 10.99 6.49 -9.64
CA GLY A 80 12.15 6.90 -8.84
C GLY A 80 12.39 5.96 -7.65
N ALA A 81 11.33 5.52 -6.96
CA ALA A 81 11.46 4.57 -5.86
C ALA A 81 12.02 3.21 -6.30
N LEU A 82 11.56 2.70 -7.45
CA LEU A 82 12.06 1.45 -8.03
C LEU A 82 13.48 1.60 -8.57
N GLN A 83 13.84 2.76 -9.11
CA GLN A 83 15.21 3.06 -9.52
C GLN A 83 16.16 3.08 -8.32
N ALA A 84 15.76 3.71 -7.20
CA ALA A 84 16.53 3.72 -5.96
C ALA A 84 16.76 2.30 -5.41
N LEU A 85 15.72 1.45 -5.43
CA LEU A 85 15.81 0.04 -5.07
C LEU A 85 16.77 -0.71 -6.00
N GLY A 86 16.63 -0.55 -7.32
CA GLY A 86 17.48 -1.22 -8.31
C GLY A 86 18.95 -0.78 -8.25
N ALA A 87 19.22 0.45 -7.83
CA ALA A 87 20.58 0.99 -7.64
C ALA A 87 21.19 0.64 -6.27
N GLY A 88 20.46 -0.05 -5.37
CA GLY A 88 20.91 -0.36 -4.02
C GLY A 88 20.95 0.85 -3.08
N ALA A 89 20.31 1.97 -3.44
CA ALA A 89 20.14 3.13 -2.58
C ALA A 89 19.02 2.92 -1.54
N ALA A 90 18.15 1.95 -1.76
CA ALA A 90 17.13 1.49 -0.82
C ALA A 90 17.10 -0.03 -0.78
N ASP A 91 16.74 -0.58 0.37
CA ASP A 91 16.61 -2.03 0.60
C ASP A 91 15.22 -2.54 0.22
N VAL A 92 14.21 -1.68 0.39
CA VAL A 92 12.80 -1.96 0.19
C VAL A 92 12.17 -0.80 -0.58
N ALA A 93 11.18 -1.09 -1.43
CA ALA A 93 10.34 -0.07 -2.03
C ALA A 93 8.89 -0.18 -1.51
N SER A 94 8.27 0.98 -1.27
CA SER A 94 6.82 1.10 -1.11
C SER A 94 6.25 1.60 -2.43
N CYS A 95 5.57 0.72 -3.16
CA CYS A 95 5.06 0.98 -4.51
C CYS A 95 3.80 0.15 -4.77
N THR A 96 3.17 0.32 -5.94
CA THR A 96 2.03 -0.54 -6.32
C THR A 96 2.51 -1.94 -6.74
N TYR A 97 1.73 -2.95 -6.36
CA TYR A 97 2.05 -4.37 -6.61
C TYR A 97 2.30 -4.69 -8.08
N GLU A 98 1.62 -4.04 -9.01
CA GLU A 98 1.77 -4.29 -10.44
C GLU A 98 3.21 -4.17 -10.94
N HIS A 99 4.04 -3.38 -10.25
CA HIS A 99 5.45 -3.25 -10.59
C HIS A 99 6.25 -4.55 -10.40
N THR A 100 5.86 -5.40 -9.45
CA THR A 100 6.50 -6.72 -9.29
C THR A 100 6.28 -7.60 -10.51
N ILE A 101 5.08 -7.53 -11.11
CA ILE A 101 4.73 -8.25 -12.35
C ILE A 101 5.48 -7.63 -13.54
N ARG A 102 5.43 -6.30 -13.69
CA ARG A 102 6.04 -5.58 -14.82
C ARG A 102 7.54 -5.77 -14.87
N LEU A 103 8.22 -5.70 -13.73
CA LEU A 103 9.67 -5.89 -13.64
C LEU A 103 10.06 -7.36 -13.89
N GLN A 104 9.32 -8.33 -13.35
CA GLN A 104 9.58 -9.74 -13.62
C GLN A 104 9.50 -10.05 -15.12
N ALA A 105 8.54 -9.48 -15.85
CA ALA A 105 8.44 -9.64 -17.30
C ALA A 105 9.67 -9.10 -18.05
N ARG A 106 10.44 -8.17 -17.44
CA ARG A 106 11.64 -7.54 -18.00
C ARG A 106 12.95 -8.13 -17.48
N GLY A 107 12.92 -8.99 -16.45
CA GLY A 107 14.08 -9.68 -15.88
C GLY A 107 14.22 -9.58 -14.36
N PRO A 108 14.30 -8.37 -13.74
CA PRO A 108 14.47 -8.27 -12.29
C PRO A 108 13.27 -8.80 -11.51
N ALA A 109 13.51 -9.71 -10.56
CA ALA A 109 12.47 -10.29 -9.73
C ALA A 109 12.31 -9.51 -8.43
N LEU A 110 11.17 -8.84 -8.28
CA LEU A 110 10.71 -8.26 -7.03
C LEU A 110 9.61 -9.10 -6.41
N GLN A 111 9.58 -9.15 -5.08
CA GLN A 111 8.57 -9.85 -4.32
C GLN A 111 7.90 -8.93 -3.32
N SER A 112 6.57 -8.78 -3.42
CA SER A 112 5.76 -8.13 -2.39
C SER A 112 5.62 -9.04 -1.18
N PHE A 113 5.79 -8.51 0.04
CA PHE A 113 5.73 -9.32 1.26
C PHE A 113 4.70 -8.81 2.29
N VAL A 114 4.12 -7.62 2.09
CA VAL A 114 2.98 -7.10 2.84
C VAL A 114 2.24 -6.05 2.01
N LEU A 115 0.92 -6.16 1.93
CA LEU A 115 0.08 -5.17 1.26
C LEU A 115 -0.34 -4.04 2.19
N GLN A 116 -0.43 -2.84 1.64
CA GLN A 116 -1.03 -1.67 2.26
C GLN A 116 -2.45 -1.42 1.72
N GLY A 117 -2.66 -1.64 0.43
CA GLY A 117 -3.92 -1.40 -0.27
C GLY A 117 -4.39 -2.61 -1.06
N ARG A 118 -5.72 -2.81 -1.11
CA ARG A 118 -6.40 -3.90 -1.84
C ARG A 118 -7.20 -3.43 -3.05
N THR A 119 -7.19 -2.11 -3.31
CA THR A 119 -7.64 -1.49 -4.57
C THR A 119 -6.66 -0.40 -4.97
N PRO A 120 -6.61 0.01 -6.26
CA PRO A 120 -5.69 1.04 -6.74
C PRO A 120 -5.92 2.42 -6.13
N GLN A 121 -7.09 2.72 -5.58
CA GLN A 121 -7.47 4.03 -5.02
C GLN A 121 -7.40 5.17 -6.05
N ILE A 122 -7.65 4.87 -7.30
CA ILE A 122 -7.56 5.79 -8.44
C ILE A 122 -8.94 6.16 -8.92
N ALA A 123 -9.14 7.43 -9.27
CA ALA A 123 -10.31 7.88 -10.00
C ALA A 123 -9.91 8.51 -11.33
N VAL A 124 -10.77 8.37 -12.34
CA VAL A 124 -10.62 9.02 -13.63
C VAL A 124 -11.76 10.04 -13.78
N GLY A 125 -11.41 11.29 -14.07
CA GLY A 125 -12.37 12.37 -14.23
C GLY A 125 -12.08 13.23 -15.45
N ILE A 126 -13.11 13.85 -15.99
CA ILE A 126 -13.01 14.86 -17.06
C ILE A 126 -13.17 16.25 -16.50
N SER A 127 -12.47 17.20 -17.10
CA SER A 127 -12.61 18.63 -16.80
C SER A 127 -14.03 19.12 -17.15
N THR A 128 -14.73 19.67 -16.16
CA THR A 128 -16.04 20.29 -16.38
C THR A 128 -15.92 21.54 -17.27
N ARG A 129 -14.75 22.17 -17.30
CA ARG A 129 -14.48 23.36 -18.08
C ARG A 129 -14.21 23.06 -19.55
N THR A 130 -13.27 22.12 -19.85
CA THR A 130 -12.83 21.87 -21.24
C THR A 130 -13.62 20.78 -21.93
N MET A 131 -14.40 19.99 -21.17
CA MET A 131 -15.20 18.87 -21.68
C MET A 131 -16.67 18.93 -21.24
N SER A 132 -17.27 20.13 -21.21
CA SER A 132 -18.67 20.33 -20.82
C SER A 132 -19.66 19.56 -21.68
N GLY A 133 -19.32 19.29 -22.94
CA GLY A 133 -20.16 18.53 -23.90
C GLY A 133 -19.90 17.01 -23.92
N TYR A 134 -19.15 16.45 -22.95
CA TYR A 134 -18.82 15.03 -22.92
C TYR A 134 -20.05 14.13 -22.82
N ARG A 135 -20.17 13.14 -23.70
CA ARG A 135 -21.27 12.16 -23.79
C ARG A 135 -20.82 10.72 -23.52
N GLY A 136 -19.54 10.39 -23.80
CA GLY A 136 -19.01 9.05 -23.63
C GLY A 136 -17.51 8.94 -23.83
N VAL A 137 -16.93 7.77 -23.51
CA VAL A 137 -15.48 7.55 -23.55
C VAL A 137 -14.85 7.87 -24.91
N ALA A 138 -15.61 7.70 -26.01
CA ALA A 138 -15.15 8.04 -27.36
C ALA A 138 -14.74 9.53 -27.51
N ASP A 139 -15.33 10.43 -26.71
CA ASP A 139 -15.01 11.87 -26.74
C ASP A 139 -13.61 12.18 -26.17
N LEU A 140 -12.96 11.18 -25.55
CA LEU A 140 -11.56 11.30 -25.09
C LEU A 140 -10.55 11.20 -26.25
N ARG A 141 -10.97 10.80 -27.46
CA ARG A 141 -10.08 10.73 -28.62
C ARG A 141 -9.41 12.08 -28.89
N GLY A 142 -8.07 12.07 -29.00
CA GLY A 142 -7.27 13.26 -29.23
C GLY A 142 -7.15 14.21 -28.01
N ARG A 143 -7.71 13.85 -26.85
CA ARG A 143 -7.66 14.67 -25.63
C ARG A 143 -6.36 14.47 -24.88
N ARG A 144 -5.96 15.51 -24.14
CA ARG A 144 -4.81 15.46 -23.23
C ARG A 144 -5.28 14.96 -21.87
N ILE A 145 -4.73 13.82 -21.45
CA ILE A 145 -5.14 13.17 -20.21
C ILE A 145 -3.95 13.10 -19.25
N GLY A 146 -4.10 13.71 -18.10
CA GLY A 146 -3.10 13.68 -17.03
C GLY A 146 -3.05 12.30 -16.36
N VAL A 147 -1.86 11.77 -16.17
CA VAL A 147 -1.55 10.59 -15.37
C VAL A 147 -0.45 10.95 -14.37
N SER A 148 -0.28 10.19 -13.28
CA SER A 148 0.76 10.51 -12.30
C SER A 148 2.16 10.45 -12.91
N ALA A 149 2.45 9.40 -13.65
CA ALA A 149 3.68 9.20 -14.40
C ALA A 149 3.44 8.19 -15.54
N SER A 150 4.40 8.08 -16.45
CA SER A 150 4.40 7.01 -17.44
C SER A 150 4.51 5.63 -16.76
N GLU A 151 3.86 4.63 -17.33
CA GLU A 151 3.81 3.24 -16.83
C GLU A 151 3.29 3.11 -15.37
N SER A 152 2.54 4.10 -14.88
CA SER A 152 1.95 4.10 -13.54
C SER A 152 0.60 3.36 -13.47
N ALA A 153 0.17 3.04 -12.25
CA ALA A 153 -1.16 2.48 -12.01
C ALA A 153 -2.29 3.41 -12.51
N THR A 154 -2.09 4.73 -12.46
CA THR A 154 -3.06 5.71 -12.99
C THR A 154 -3.22 5.56 -14.51
N GLN A 155 -2.14 5.29 -15.23
CA GLN A 155 -2.21 4.98 -16.66
C GLN A 155 -2.87 3.62 -16.92
N SER A 156 -2.61 2.60 -16.11
CA SER A 156 -3.22 1.27 -16.24
C SER A 156 -4.75 1.33 -16.08
N VAL A 157 -5.26 2.02 -15.06
CA VAL A 157 -6.70 2.20 -14.83
C VAL A 157 -7.35 3.01 -15.96
N LEU A 158 -6.70 4.09 -16.42
CA LEU A 158 -7.15 4.86 -17.58
C LEU A 158 -7.25 3.97 -18.84
N GLY A 159 -6.25 3.13 -19.09
CA GLY A 159 -6.22 2.21 -20.24
C GLY A 159 -7.43 1.29 -20.29
N ILE A 160 -7.90 0.78 -19.14
CA ILE A 160 -9.13 -0.03 -19.07
C ILE A 160 -10.36 0.79 -19.46
N LEU A 161 -10.47 2.02 -18.93
CA LEU A 161 -11.59 2.90 -19.29
C LEU A 161 -11.59 3.21 -20.79
N LEU A 162 -10.46 3.55 -21.37
CA LEU A 162 -10.31 3.84 -22.80
C LEU A 162 -10.76 2.63 -23.64
N ARG A 163 -10.30 1.43 -23.30
CA ARG A 163 -10.65 0.21 -24.02
C ARG A 163 -12.16 -0.10 -23.98
N ARG A 164 -12.82 0.12 -22.85
CA ARG A 164 -14.29 0.00 -22.75
C ARG A 164 -15.03 0.92 -23.72
N GLY A 165 -14.42 2.06 -24.08
CA GLY A 165 -14.93 3.00 -25.08
C GLY A 165 -14.39 2.77 -26.50
N GLY A 166 -13.71 1.66 -26.78
CA GLY A 166 -13.12 1.37 -28.08
C GLY A 166 -11.90 2.23 -28.43
N LEU A 167 -11.22 2.76 -27.41
CA LEU A 167 -9.99 3.55 -27.54
C LEU A 167 -8.78 2.78 -26.99
N THR A 168 -7.61 3.23 -27.39
CA THR A 168 -6.30 2.77 -26.88
C THR A 168 -5.51 3.96 -26.32
N PRO A 169 -4.45 3.75 -25.56
CA PRO A 169 -3.59 4.85 -25.14
C PRO A 169 -2.99 5.67 -26.30
N ALA A 170 -2.85 5.10 -27.50
CA ALA A 170 -2.40 5.81 -28.70
C ALA A 170 -3.45 6.80 -29.27
N ASP A 171 -4.71 6.66 -28.90
CA ASP A 171 -5.78 7.54 -29.32
C ASP A 171 -5.88 8.85 -28.51
N VAL A 172 -5.06 8.98 -27.44
CA VAL A 172 -5.05 10.13 -26.51
C VAL A 172 -3.63 10.67 -26.31
N SER A 173 -3.50 11.88 -25.80
CA SER A 173 -2.20 12.45 -25.42
C SER A 173 -2.01 12.32 -23.91
N LEU A 174 -1.12 11.43 -23.44
CA LEU A 174 -0.81 11.26 -22.04
C LEU A 174 0.18 12.34 -21.57
N VAL A 175 -0.13 12.97 -20.44
CA VAL A 175 0.69 14.03 -19.81
C VAL A 175 1.02 13.62 -18.38
N SER A 176 2.30 13.50 -18.03
CA SER A 176 2.71 13.26 -16.64
C SER A 176 2.54 14.52 -15.82
N VAL A 177 1.68 14.47 -14.79
CA VAL A 177 1.30 15.63 -13.95
C VAL A 177 1.62 15.46 -12.48
N GLY A 178 2.17 14.30 -12.07
CA GLY A 178 2.44 13.96 -10.67
C GLY A 178 1.19 13.66 -9.87
N MET A 179 1.33 13.61 -8.54
CA MET A 179 0.27 13.24 -7.59
C MET A 179 0.00 14.34 -6.54
N GLY A 180 0.23 15.59 -6.88
CA GLY A 180 0.11 16.73 -5.96
C GLY A 180 -0.42 18.00 -6.63
N VAL A 181 0.02 19.16 -6.18
CA VAL A 181 -0.43 20.48 -6.65
C VAL A 181 -0.26 20.67 -8.16
N GLY A 182 0.77 20.07 -8.76
CA GLY A 182 0.99 20.10 -10.20
C GLY A 182 -0.20 19.54 -10.99
N ALA A 183 -0.76 18.42 -10.55
CA ALA A 183 -1.93 17.78 -11.16
C ALA A 183 -3.19 18.66 -11.07
N LEU A 184 -3.41 19.32 -9.92
CA LEU A 184 -4.50 20.27 -9.73
C LEU A 184 -4.39 21.45 -10.72
N ASN A 185 -3.20 22.02 -10.83
CA ASN A 185 -2.93 23.17 -11.69
C ASN A 185 -3.07 22.80 -13.17
N ALA A 186 -2.58 21.63 -13.59
CA ALA A 186 -2.67 21.17 -14.96
C ALA A 186 -4.14 21.08 -15.44
N LEU A 187 -5.05 20.54 -14.61
CA LEU A 187 -6.46 20.48 -14.96
C LEU A 187 -7.13 21.85 -14.94
N ARG A 188 -6.89 22.65 -13.90
CA ARG A 188 -7.50 23.98 -13.74
C ARG A 188 -7.06 24.98 -14.79
N SER A 189 -5.80 24.93 -15.22
CA SER A 189 -5.31 25.77 -16.33
C SER A 189 -5.81 25.32 -17.70
N GLY A 190 -6.33 24.08 -17.82
CA GLY A 190 -6.72 23.47 -19.10
C GLY A 190 -5.52 22.94 -19.89
N GLN A 191 -4.40 22.70 -19.24
CA GLN A 191 -3.27 21.98 -19.82
C GLN A 191 -3.67 20.54 -20.16
N ILE A 192 -4.55 19.94 -19.36
CA ILE A 192 -5.17 18.64 -19.57
C ILE A 192 -6.69 18.73 -19.58
N ASP A 193 -7.34 17.81 -20.29
CA ASP A 193 -8.79 17.76 -20.50
C ASP A 193 -9.47 16.72 -19.61
N ALA A 194 -8.69 15.71 -19.16
CA ALA A 194 -9.10 14.68 -18.23
C ALA A 194 -7.90 14.31 -17.33
N ILE A 195 -8.18 13.60 -16.24
CA ILE A 195 -7.15 13.20 -15.29
C ILE A 195 -7.46 11.81 -14.73
N SER A 196 -6.43 10.98 -14.60
CA SER A 196 -6.42 9.75 -13.78
C SER A 196 -5.44 9.95 -12.64
N ASN A 197 -5.91 9.99 -11.40
CA ASN A 197 -5.06 10.30 -10.26
C ASN A 197 -5.58 9.68 -8.96
N VAL A 198 -4.83 9.87 -7.89
CA VAL A 198 -5.08 9.37 -6.54
C VAL A 198 -5.56 10.47 -5.59
N GLU A 199 -5.85 10.11 -4.34
CA GLU A 199 -6.15 11.05 -3.28
C GLU A 199 -4.87 11.69 -2.69
N PRO A 200 -4.92 12.96 -2.29
CA PRO A 200 -6.10 13.83 -2.16
C PRO A 200 -6.47 14.64 -3.42
N VAL A 201 -5.71 14.52 -4.51
CA VAL A 201 -5.90 15.31 -5.74
C VAL A 201 -7.35 15.20 -6.28
N MET A 202 -7.88 13.98 -6.36
CA MET A 202 -9.20 13.76 -6.93
C MET A 202 -10.30 14.38 -6.07
N THR A 203 -10.27 14.22 -4.75
CA THR A 203 -11.25 14.87 -3.87
C THR A 203 -11.17 16.39 -3.93
N MET A 204 -9.97 16.98 -4.03
CA MET A 204 -9.83 18.43 -4.16
C MET A 204 -10.42 18.99 -5.46
N LEU A 205 -10.33 18.23 -6.56
CA LEU A 205 -10.95 18.60 -7.83
C LEU A 205 -12.47 18.41 -7.81
N GLU A 206 -12.96 17.31 -7.24
CA GLU A 206 -14.38 17.05 -7.09
C GLU A 206 -15.08 18.07 -6.20
N HIS A 207 -14.48 18.40 -5.05
CA HIS A 207 -15.06 19.35 -4.10
C HIS A 207 -15.31 20.73 -4.68
N ARG A 208 -14.46 21.14 -5.63
CA ARG A 208 -14.62 22.41 -6.36
C ARG A 208 -15.46 22.30 -7.62
N GLY A 209 -15.90 21.11 -8.00
CA GLY A 209 -16.60 20.88 -9.24
C GLY A 209 -15.72 21.00 -10.49
N ASP A 210 -14.40 20.90 -10.35
CA ASP A 210 -13.44 20.96 -11.45
C ASP A 210 -13.50 19.71 -12.34
N VAL A 211 -13.95 18.56 -11.77
CA VAL A 211 -14.07 17.27 -12.48
C VAL A 211 -15.44 16.63 -12.31
N ARG A 212 -15.83 15.85 -13.33
CA ARG A 212 -16.86 14.82 -13.28
C ARG A 212 -16.21 13.45 -13.37
N ILE A 213 -16.44 12.57 -12.38
CA ILE A 213 -15.85 11.25 -12.32
C ILE A 213 -16.48 10.32 -13.36
N LEU A 214 -15.65 9.53 -14.04
CA LEU A 214 -16.01 8.54 -15.06
C LEU A 214 -15.77 7.11 -14.58
N ALA A 215 -14.69 6.89 -13.85
CA ALA A 215 -14.31 5.61 -13.27
C ALA A 215 -13.71 5.84 -11.89
N ASP A 216 -14.03 4.97 -10.94
CA ASP A 216 -13.65 5.13 -9.56
C ASP A 216 -13.25 3.78 -8.94
N THR A 217 -11.96 3.60 -8.65
CA THR A 217 -11.44 2.41 -7.97
C THR A 217 -11.08 2.69 -6.51
N ARG A 218 -11.55 3.80 -5.94
CA ARG A 218 -11.33 4.18 -4.54
C ARG A 218 -12.13 3.30 -3.58
N SER A 219 -13.21 2.68 -4.07
CA SER A 219 -14.02 1.72 -3.32
C SER A 219 -13.84 0.30 -3.84
N LEU A 220 -14.19 -0.70 -3.01
CA LEU A 220 -14.17 -2.11 -3.40
C LEU A 220 -15.18 -2.38 -4.52
N ALA A 221 -16.37 -1.81 -4.41
CA ALA A 221 -17.42 -1.97 -5.42
C ALA A 221 -17.00 -1.36 -6.76
N GLY A 222 -16.45 -0.14 -6.74
CA GLY A 222 -15.94 0.52 -7.94
C GLY A 222 -14.75 -0.21 -8.56
N ALA A 223 -13.83 -0.74 -7.74
CA ALA A 223 -12.74 -1.57 -8.23
C ALA A 223 -13.26 -2.86 -8.88
N GLN A 224 -14.25 -3.52 -8.27
CA GLN A 224 -14.89 -4.71 -8.85
C GLN A 224 -15.54 -4.38 -10.22
N ASP A 225 -16.27 -3.27 -10.32
CA ASP A 225 -16.90 -2.83 -11.56
C ASP A 225 -15.87 -2.54 -12.65
N ILE A 226 -14.84 -1.76 -12.33
CA ILE A 226 -13.84 -1.31 -13.32
C ILE A 226 -12.85 -2.42 -13.68
N LEU A 227 -12.38 -3.18 -12.68
CA LEU A 227 -11.27 -4.12 -12.86
C LEU A 227 -11.73 -5.58 -12.92
N GLY A 228 -13.00 -5.87 -12.56
CA GLY A 228 -13.58 -7.21 -12.60
C GLY A 228 -13.01 -8.17 -11.55
N GLY A 229 -12.40 -7.66 -10.47
CA GLY A 229 -11.86 -8.46 -9.38
C GLY A 229 -11.03 -7.66 -8.39
N PRO A 230 -10.58 -8.29 -7.29
CA PRO A 230 -9.67 -7.65 -6.34
C PRO A 230 -8.35 -7.33 -7.02
N MET A 231 -7.87 -6.11 -6.87
CA MET A 231 -6.59 -5.68 -7.42
C MET A 231 -5.72 -5.11 -6.31
N PRO A 232 -4.70 -5.85 -5.86
CA PRO A 232 -3.75 -5.36 -4.87
C PRO A 232 -3.05 -4.11 -5.39
N ALA A 233 -2.79 -3.18 -4.49
CA ALA A 233 -2.18 -1.90 -4.81
C ALA A 233 -0.92 -1.66 -3.96
N GLY A 234 -0.87 -0.60 -3.16
CA GLY A 234 0.31 -0.30 -2.35
C GLY A 234 0.82 -1.50 -1.55
N CYS A 235 2.11 -1.76 -1.62
CA CYS A 235 2.77 -2.85 -0.90
C CYS A 235 4.20 -2.44 -0.50
N LEU A 236 4.83 -3.22 0.40
CA LEU A 236 6.28 -3.25 0.51
C LEU A 236 6.81 -4.40 -0.34
N CYS A 237 7.79 -4.12 -1.17
CA CYS A 237 8.48 -5.10 -1.99
C CYS A 237 9.99 -4.89 -1.95
N ALA A 238 10.73 -5.97 -2.17
CA ALA A 238 12.18 -5.97 -2.28
C ALA A 238 12.60 -7.01 -3.34
N SER A 239 13.90 -7.10 -3.64
CA SER A 239 14.38 -8.19 -4.48
C SER A 239 14.06 -9.54 -3.82
N THR A 240 13.78 -10.56 -4.63
CA THR A 240 13.54 -11.92 -4.11
C THR A 240 14.70 -12.40 -3.25
N GLU A 241 15.92 -12.03 -3.63
CA GLU A 241 17.15 -12.33 -2.86
C GLU A 241 17.13 -11.68 -1.47
N TYR A 242 16.77 -10.39 -1.39
CA TYR A 242 16.66 -9.68 -0.11
C TYR A 242 15.64 -10.34 0.81
N VAL A 243 14.44 -10.66 0.29
CA VAL A 243 13.37 -11.31 1.06
C VAL A 243 13.81 -12.67 1.62
N GLN A 244 14.61 -13.42 0.85
CA GLN A 244 15.14 -14.72 1.27
C GLN A 244 16.28 -14.60 2.29
N LYS A 245 17.15 -13.58 2.18
CA LYS A 245 18.30 -13.38 3.06
C LYS A 245 17.96 -12.68 4.38
N HIS A 246 16.89 -11.86 4.38
CA HIS A 246 16.49 -11.04 5.53
C HIS A 246 15.05 -11.30 5.99
N PRO A 247 14.66 -12.56 6.27
CA PRO A 247 13.29 -12.91 6.61
C PRO A 247 12.82 -12.29 7.92
N ALA A 248 13.69 -12.12 8.95
CA ALA A 248 13.29 -11.48 10.19
C ALA A 248 13.10 -9.96 10.02
N THR A 249 13.89 -9.31 9.16
CA THR A 249 13.70 -7.90 8.79
C THR A 249 12.38 -7.71 8.04
N CYS A 250 12.07 -8.55 7.04
CA CYS A 250 10.78 -8.54 6.34
C CYS A 250 9.61 -8.78 7.30
N GLN A 251 9.76 -9.68 8.27
CA GLN A 251 8.76 -9.93 9.30
C GLN A 251 8.52 -8.71 10.17
N ALA A 252 9.57 -8.02 10.62
CA ALA A 252 9.48 -6.81 11.43
C ALA A 252 8.79 -5.67 10.66
N LEU A 253 9.12 -5.50 9.38
CA LEU A 253 8.44 -4.55 8.48
C LEU A 253 6.95 -4.88 8.32
N ALA A 254 6.62 -6.15 8.08
CA ALA A 254 5.24 -6.60 7.95
C ALA A 254 4.45 -6.37 9.26
N HIS A 255 5.06 -6.62 10.42
CA HIS A 255 4.46 -6.31 11.72
C HIS A 255 4.10 -4.83 11.86
N ALA A 256 5.03 -3.93 11.51
CA ALA A 256 4.81 -2.49 11.60
C ALA A 256 3.65 -2.03 10.69
N ILE A 257 3.61 -2.53 9.44
CA ILE A 257 2.55 -2.17 8.48
C ILE A 257 1.20 -2.74 8.90
N VAL A 258 1.09 -4.01 9.29
CA VAL A 258 -0.19 -4.61 9.72
C VAL A 258 -0.71 -3.93 10.99
N ARG A 259 0.18 -3.53 11.91
CA ARG A 259 -0.19 -2.74 13.07
C ARG A 259 -0.73 -1.36 12.69
N ALA A 260 -0.13 -0.69 11.69
CA ALA A 260 -0.63 0.59 11.17
C ALA A 260 -1.98 0.44 10.47
N LEU A 261 -2.18 -0.61 9.68
CA LEU A 261 -3.47 -0.94 9.07
C LEU A 261 -4.57 -1.16 10.12
N LYS A 262 -4.25 -1.90 11.19
CA LYS A 262 -5.18 -2.09 12.30
C LYS A 262 -5.52 -0.77 13.00
N TRP A 263 -4.52 0.08 13.25
CA TRP A 263 -4.74 1.40 13.85
C TRP A 263 -5.64 2.28 12.99
N LEU A 264 -5.44 2.32 11.67
CA LEU A 264 -6.27 3.08 10.72
C LEU A 264 -7.76 2.74 10.80
N ARG A 265 -8.10 1.50 11.11
CA ARG A 265 -9.50 1.04 11.23
C ARG A 265 -10.21 1.57 12.48
N THR A 266 -9.46 1.99 13.49
CA THR A 266 -9.99 2.41 14.78
C THR A 266 -9.71 3.87 15.09
N ALA A 267 -8.85 4.52 14.34
CA ALA A 267 -8.46 5.92 14.51
C ALA A 267 -9.62 6.86 14.17
N GLY A 268 -9.88 7.81 15.06
CA GLY A 268 -10.80 8.90 14.78
C GLY A 268 -10.14 10.02 13.95
N PRO A 269 -10.95 10.94 13.39
CA PRO A 269 -10.45 12.07 12.61
C PRO A 269 -9.34 12.88 13.31
N GLY A 270 -9.50 13.11 14.62
CA GLY A 270 -8.50 13.81 15.42
C GLY A 270 -7.17 13.05 15.55
N ASP A 271 -7.21 11.71 15.60
CA ASP A 271 -6.00 10.89 15.67
C ASP A 271 -5.24 10.96 14.34
N ILE A 272 -5.95 10.89 13.23
CA ILE A 272 -5.38 11.01 11.88
C ILE A 272 -4.65 12.35 11.73
N VAL A 273 -5.34 13.47 12.03
CA VAL A 273 -4.77 14.82 11.88
C VAL A 273 -3.55 15.04 12.77
N ARG A 274 -3.50 14.43 13.97
CA ARG A 274 -2.33 14.53 14.87
C ARG A 274 -1.16 13.67 14.42
N THR A 275 -1.42 12.59 13.70
CA THR A 275 -0.39 11.62 13.30
C THR A 275 0.22 11.92 11.93
N VAL A 276 -0.58 12.44 11.01
CA VAL A 276 -0.13 12.77 9.66
C VAL A 276 0.70 14.06 9.68
N PRO A 277 1.86 14.12 8.99
CA PRO A 277 2.62 15.36 8.84
C PRO A 277 1.77 16.49 8.27
N GLU A 278 1.93 17.71 8.81
CA GLU A 278 1.10 18.87 8.43
C GLU A 278 1.18 19.19 6.94
N GLU A 279 2.34 19.00 6.32
CA GLU A 279 2.56 19.21 4.89
C GLU A 279 1.72 18.29 3.98
N TYR A 280 1.25 17.14 4.50
CA TYR A 280 0.40 16.22 3.72
C TYR A 280 -1.06 16.66 3.69
N LEU A 281 -1.47 17.49 4.64
CA LEU A 281 -2.83 17.98 4.76
C LEU A 281 -3.18 19.04 3.69
N LEU A 282 -2.18 19.49 2.90
CA LEU A 282 -2.30 20.45 1.81
C LEU A 282 -3.06 21.74 2.22
N GLY A 283 -2.92 22.15 3.49
CA GLY A 283 -3.55 23.34 4.05
C GLY A 283 -5.05 23.20 4.35
N ASP A 284 -5.65 22.03 4.12
CA ASP A 284 -7.07 21.78 4.39
C ASP A 284 -7.29 20.39 5.02
N ARG A 285 -7.35 20.37 6.35
CA ARG A 285 -7.56 19.15 7.16
C ARG A 285 -8.90 18.49 6.84
N GLY A 286 -9.94 19.26 6.55
CA GLY A 286 -11.27 18.76 6.24
C GLY A 286 -11.27 18.00 4.90
N LEU A 287 -10.67 18.57 3.86
CA LEU A 287 -10.52 17.90 2.56
C LEU A 287 -9.63 16.66 2.64
N TYR A 288 -8.56 16.69 3.44
CA TYR A 288 -7.74 15.49 3.66
C TYR A 288 -8.55 14.35 4.30
N LEU A 289 -9.32 14.65 5.35
CA LEU A 289 -10.19 13.66 6.00
C LEU A 289 -11.29 13.14 5.07
N LEU A 290 -11.86 14.00 4.22
CA LEU A 290 -12.81 13.61 3.19
C LEU A 290 -12.16 12.67 2.15
N SER A 291 -10.93 12.97 1.73
CA SER A 291 -10.14 12.11 0.83
C SER A 291 -9.90 10.73 1.46
N LEU A 292 -9.50 10.70 2.73
CA LEU A 292 -9.30 9.45 3.45
C LEU A 292 -10.60 8.64 3.57
N ALA A 293 -11.73 9.30 3.86
CA ALA A 293 -13.03 8.63 3.99
C ALA A 293 -13.45 7.91 2.69
N LYS A 294 -13.07 8.46 1.53
CA LYS A 294 -13.37 7.85 0.22
C LYS A 294 -12.58 6.57 -0.06
N VAL A 295 -11.41 6.41 0.57
CA VAL A 295 -10.50 5.27 0.32
C VAL A 295 -10.30 4.38 1.54
N ILE A 296 -10.97 4.63 2.65
CA ILE A 296 -10.71 3.90 3.90
C ILE A 296 -10.90 2.39 3.75
N GLU A 297 -11.90 1.95 3.00
CA GLU A 297 -12.14 0.53 2.72
C GLU A 297 -11.13 -0.09 1.75
N ALA A 298 -10.42 0.73 0.99
CA ALA A 298 -9.41 0.29 0.03
C ALA A 298 -8.09 -0.13 0.70
N PHE A 299 -7.87 0.21 1.95
CA PHE A 299 -6.71 -0.30 2.69
C PHE A 299 -6.85 -1.79 2.97
N SER A 300 -5.73 -2.50 2.96
CA SER A 300 -5.70 -3.90 3.37
C SER A 300 -6.13 -4.03 4.83
N LEU A 301 -6.84 -5.11 5.16
CA LEU A 301 -7.23 -5.38 6.54
C LEU A 301 -6.08 -6.00 7.33
N ASP A 302 -5.25 -6.81 6.68
CA ASP A 302 -4.32 -7.74 7.30
C ASP A 302 -2.98 -7.89 6.57
N GLY A 303 -2.76 -7.12 5.50
CA GLY A 303 -1.53 -7.15 4.71
C GLY A 303 -1.43 -8.31 3.71
N LEU A 304 -2.43 -9.20 3.64
CA LEU A 304 -2.40 -10.37 2.77
C LEU A 304 -2.75 -10.03 1.31
N MET A 305 -2.07 -10.69 0.38
CA MET A 305 -2.49 -10.76 -1.02
C MET A 305 -3.86 -11.43 -1.09
N PRO A 306 -4.90 -10.76 -1.64
CA PRO A 306 -6.22 -11.36 -1.81
C PRO A 306 -6.17 -12.49 -2.83
N GLN A 307 -7.05 -13.48 -2.63
CA GLN A 307 -7.23 -14.55 -3.61
C GLN A 307 -7.54 -13.91 -4.97
N ASP A 308 -6.95 -14.43 -6.04
CA ASP A 308 -7.06 -13.92 -7.41
C ASP A 308 -6.48 -12.51 -7.66
N GLY A 309 -6.02 -11.80 -6.62
CA GLY A 309 -5.50 -10.45 -6.77
C GLY A 309 -4.35 -10.35 -7.77
N ALA A 310 -3.38 -11.25 -7.68
CA ALA A 310 -2.25 -11.30 -8.61
C ALA A 310 -2.70 -11.57 -10.06
N ARG A 311 -3.71 -12.43 -10.27
CA ARG A 311 -4.28 -12.70 -11.61
C ARG A 311 -5.01 -11.49 -12.17
N THR A 312 -5.79 -10.80 -11.33
CA THR A 312 -6.46 -9.55 -11.72
C THR A 312 -5.43 -8.50 -12.14
N ALA A 313 -4.36 -8.30 -11.35
CA ALA A 313 -3.31 -7.34 -11.66
C ALA A 313 -2.61 -7.66 -13.00
N LEU A 314 -2.28 -8.93 -13.25
CA LEU A 314 -1.68 -9.35 -14.54
C LEU A 314 -2.63 -9.05 -15.71
N ARG A 315 -3.91 -9.39 -15.60
CA ARG A 315 -4.90 -9.11 -16.65
C ARG A 315 -5.02 -7.61 -16.90
N VAL A 316 -5.13 -6.80 -15.85
CA VAL A 316 -5.21 -5.33 -15.93
C VAL A 316 -3.98 -4.76 -16.65
N LEU A 317 -2.79 -5.27 -16.33
CA LEU A 317 -1.56 -4.86 -17.00
C LEU A 317 -1.58 -5.22 -18.49
N GLN A 318 -1.95 -6.46 -18.84
CA GLN A 318 -2.05 -6.88 -20.24
C GLN A 318 -3.08 -6.08 -21.01
N ASP A 319 -4.17 -5.73 -20.35
CA ASP A 319 -5.21 -4.88 -20.90
C ASP A 319 -4.74 -3.43 -21.12
N GLY A 320 -3.88 -2.89 -20.28
CA GLY A 320 -3.37 -1.52 -20.36
C GLY A 320 -2.02 -1.39 -21.08
N ASP A 321 -1.23 -2.46 -21.15
CA ASP A 321 0.13 -2.45 -21.66
C ASP A 321 0.47 -3.77 -22.38
N VAL A 322 0.41 -3.73 -23.71
CA VAL A 322 0.69 -4.89 -24.57
C VAL A 322 2.15 -5.42 -24.47
N SER A 323 3.06 -4.68 -23.84
CA SER A 323 4.43 -5.12 -23.62
C SER A 323 4.56 -6.16 -22.50
N VAL A 324 3.56 -6.28 -21.60
CA VAL A 324 3.57 -7.25 -20.53
C VAL A 324 3.14 -8.63 -21.03
N ARG A 325 4.11 -9.50 -21.20
CA ARG A 325 3.91 -10.88 -21.67
C ARG A 325 3.65 -11.82 -20.51
N ALA A 326 2.45 -12.42 -20.45
CA ALA A 326 2.05 -13.37 -19.39
C ALA A 326 2.95 -14.61 -19.32
N ASP A 327 3.47 -15.08 -20.47
CA ASP A 327 4.36 -16.24 -20.57
C ASP A 327 5.72 -16.03 -19.88
N ARG A 328 6.09 -14.79 -19.56
CA ARG A 328 7.30 -14.44 -18.82
C ARG A 328 7.07 -14.17 -17.33
N VAL A 329 5.84 -14.30 -16.85
CA VAL A 329 5.46 -13.95 -15.47
C VAL A 329 5.06 -15.20 -14.70
N ASN A 330 5.78 -15.48 -13.62
CA ASN A 330 5.39 -16.45 -12.61
C ASN A 330 4.79 -15.72 -11.41
N LEU A 331 3.46 -15.62 -11.35
CA LEU A 331 2.75 -14.92 -10.30
C LEU A 331 3.09 -15.42 -8.88
N GLY A 332 3.39 -16.70 -8.72
CA GLY A 332 3.78 -17.28 -7.43
C GLY A 332 5.11 -16.73 -6.88
N GLN A 333 5.92 -16.09 -7.72
CA GLN A 333 7.19 -15.47 -7.31
C GLN A 333 7.07 -13.96 -7.09
N THR A 334 5.95 -13.34 -7.46
CA THR A 334 5.76 -11.89 -7.35
C THR A 334 5.32 -11.44 -5.96
N TYR A 335 4.91 -12.37 -5.11
CA TYR A 335 4.51 -12.07 -3.73
C TYR A 335 4.71 -13.26 -2.79
N THR A 336 4.70 -12.98 -1.48
CA THR A 336 4.58 -13.97 -0.42
C THR A 336 3.63 -13.47 0.66
N ASN A 337 2.80 -14.37 1.19
CA ASN A 337 1.92 -14.08 2.34
C ASN A 337 2.52 -14.53 3.68
N THR A 338 3.74 -15.06 3.69
CA THR A 338 4.37 -15.64 4.88
C THR A 338 4.42 -14.65 6.04
N PHE A 339 4.96 -13.46 5.79
CA PHE A 339 5.16 -12.45 6.83
C PHE A 339 3.85 -11.77 7.26
N ALA A 340 2.99 -11.45 6.30
CA ALA A 340 1.70 -10.83 6.58
C ALA A 340 0.78 -11.76 7.38
N ARG A 341 0.83 -13.10 7.15
CA ARG A 341 0.06 -14.08 7.92
C ARG A 341 0.47 -14.08 9.38
N VAL A 342 1.77 -14.14 9.66
CA VAL A 342 2.30 -14.08 11.05
C VAL A 342 1.93 -12.73 11.71
N ALA A 343 2.02 -11.62 10.97
CA ALA A 343 1.63 -10.32 11.48
C ALA A 343 0.13 -10.24 11.80
N LYS A 344 -0.73 -10.76 10.92
CA LYS A 344 -2.18 -10.86 11.14
C LYS A 344 -2.50 -11.60 12.43
N ASP A 345 -1.90 -12.78 12.61
CA ASP A 345 -2.15 -13.62 13.79
C ASP A 345 -1.68 -12.93 15.08
N ARG A 346 -0.49 -12.30 15.05
CA ARG A 346 0.06 -11.54 16.19
C ARG A 346 -0.80 -10.36 16.59
N PHE A 347 -1.31 -9.59 15.65
CA PHE A 347 -2.08 -8.38 15.93
C PHE A 347 -3.60 -8.60 15.90
N LYS A 348 -4.08 -9.81 15.57
CA LYS A 348 -5.51 -10.13 15.38
C LYS A 348 -6.16 -9.10 14.43
N ALA A 349 -5.52 -8.91 13.29
CA ALA A 349 -5.91 -7.93 12.28
C ALA A 349 -6.91 -8.53 11.27
#